data_3f6f50cb306bfdce0c57dbaa03e52bcd
#
_entry.id   3f6f50cb306bfdce0c57dbaa03e52bcd
#
_cell.length_a   1.000
_cell.length_b   1.000
_cell.length_c   1.000
_cell.angle_alpha   90.00
_cell.angle_beta   90.00
_cell.angle_gamma   90.00
#
_symmetry.space_group_name_H-M   'P 1'
#
loop_
_entity.id
_entity.type
_entity.pdbx_description
1 polymer ?
#
loop_
_entity_poly.entity_id
_entity_poly.type
_entity_poly.pdbx_seq_one_letter_code
_entity_poly.pdbx_strand_id
1 'polypeptide(L)'
;MNPRIRFSEYWDKLSQPDFTTIRSWNPEKERYYREQIGKQFTLLYTEKPYQYKYGKLICYAYLYSVEVKTPKEISTMELQRDTELNGEIRKDWFEKILKLKKVVVLRFTKRQFSVQKSLEVTE
;
A
#
# COMPACT_ATOMS: atom_id res chain seq x y z
N MET A 1 -6.87 15.47 -9.54
CA MET A 1 -6.13 15.39 -8.28
C MET A 1 -5.68 13.94 -8.04
N ASN A 2 -4.41 13.74 -7.72
CA ASN A 2 -3.91 12.39 -7.48
C ASN A 2 -4.43 11.85 -6.15
N PRO A 3 -4.79 10.57 -6.08
CA PRO A 3 -5.16 9.97 -4.80
C PRO A 3 -3.99 10.00 -3.83
N ARG A 4 -4.30 9.96 -2.55
CA ARG A 4 -3.31 10.02 -1.47
C ARG A 4 -3.44 8.80 -0.59
N ILE A 5 -2.30 8.36 -0.06
CA ILE A 5 -2.28 7.34 0.96
C ILE A 5 -1.25 7.75 2.01
N ARG A 6 -1.59 7.57 3.27
CA ARG A 6 -0.72 8.01 4.36
C ARG A 6 -0.15 6.83 5.13
N PHE A 7 1.01 7.08 5.72
CA PHE A 7 1.72 6.13 6.55
C PHE A 7 2.12 6.82 7.85
N SER A 8 1.99 6.11 8.95
CA SER A 8 2.39 6.61 10.27
C SER A 8 3.85 6.36 10.58
N GLU A 9 4.54 5.62 9.71
CA GLU A 9 5.96 5.30 9.85
C GLU A 9 6.62 5.33 8.47
N TYR A 10 7.95 5.56 8.47
CA TYR A 10 8.75 5.44 7.25
C TYR A 10 9.20 3.98 7.09
N TRP A 11 8.25 3.10 6.74
CA TRP A 11 8.52 1.68 6.57
C TRP A 11 9.63 1.43 5.56
N ASP A 12 10.48 0.44 5.81
CA ASP A 12 11.62 0.11 4.94
C ASP A 12 11.18 -0.18 3.51
N LYS A 13 10.02 -0.83 3.34
CA LYS A 13 9.48 -1.14 2.01
C LYS A 13 9.30 0.08 1.13
N LEU A 14 9.07 1.25 1.72
CA LEU A 14 8.80 2.48 0.96
C LEU A 14 10.02 3.00 0.19
N SER A 15 11.20 2.49 0.49
CA SER A 15 12.42 2.82 -0.25
C SER A 15 12.65 1.90 -1.46
N GLN A 16 11.85 0.83 -1.59
CA GLN A 16 11.97 -0.11 -2.69
C GLN A 16 11.22 0.40 -3.93
N PRO A 17 11.61 -0.03 -5.15
CA PRO A 17 10.89 0.37 -6.37
C PRO A 17 9.47 -0.19 -6.42
N ASP A 18 9.27 -1.38 -5.91
CA ASP A 18 7.96 -2.04 -5.84
C ASP A 18 7.72 -2.45 -4.40
N PHE A 19 6.50 -2.25 -3.92
CA PHE A 19 6.17 -2.62 -2.54
C PHE A 19 4.68 -2.92 -2.39
N THR A 20 4.36 -3.59 -1.29
CA THR A 20 3.00 -3.97 -0.93
C THR A 20 2.63 -3.27 0.37
N THR A 21 1.40 -2.81 0.48
CA THR A 21 0.88 -2.33 1.75
C THR A 21 -0.40 -3.09 2.08
N ILE A 22 -0.51 -3.53 3.34
CA ILE A 22 -1.61 -4.34 3.83
C ILE A 22 -2.44 -3.46 4.77
N ARG A 23 -3.74 -3.38 4.50
CA ARG A 23 -4.65 -2.54 5.29
C ARG A 23 -5.92 -3.30 5.63
N SER A 24 -6.58 -2.90 6.72
CA SER A 24 -7.86 -3.50 7.08
C SER A 24 -8.86 -3.33 5.94
N TRP A 25 -9.68 -4.35 5.74
CA TRP A 25 -10.66 -4.34 4.66
C TRP A 25 -11.98 -3.75 5.11
N ASN A 26 -12.63 -3.02 4.20
CA ASN A 26 -14.07 -2.80 4.22
C ASN A 26 -14.52 -2.62 2.77
N PRO A 27 -15.84 -2.77 2.47
CA PRO A 27 -16.32 -2.71 1.08
C PRO A 27 -16.02 -1.39 0.39
N GLU A 28 -16.08 -0.29 1.11
CA GLU A 28 -15.83 1.04 0.55
C GLU A 28 -14.36 1.24 0.18
N LYS A 29 -13.45 0.79 1.04
CA LYS A 29 -12.02 0.83 0.75
C LYS A 29 -11.67 0.00 -0.47
N GLU A 30 -12.21 -1.21 -0.54
CA GLU A 30 -11.96 -2.09 -1.69
C GLU A 30 -12.40 -1.42 -2.98
N ARG A 31 -13.62 -0.91 -3.00
CA ARG A 31 -14.16 -0.23 -4.18
C ARG A 31 -13.30 0.97 -4.57
N TYR A 32 -12.96 1.80 -3.60
CA TYR A 32 -12.16 2.99 -3.83
C TYR A 32 -10.81 2.64 -4.47
N TYR A 33 -10.09 1.68 -3.87
CA TYR A 33 -8.76 1.33 -4.38
C TYR A 33 -8.84 0.67 -5.76
N ARG A 34 -9.84 -0.17 -6.00
CA ARG A 34 -10.00 -0.78 -7.33
C ARG A 34 -10.24 0.27 -8.41
N GLU A 35 -10.96 1.34 -8.09
CA GLU A 35 -11.19 2.45 -9.02
C GLU A 35 -9.91 3.25 -9.28
N GLN A 36 -8.93 3.17 -8.40
CA GLN A 36 -7.68 3.91 -8.51
C GLN A 36 -6.54 3.10 -9.17
N ILE A 37 -6.79 1.87 -9.58
CA ILE A 37 -5.75 1.07 -10.24
C ILE A 37 -5.28 1.80 -11.51
N GLY A 38 -3.95 1.89 -11.68
CA GLY A 38 -3.33 2.59 -12.79
C GLY A 38 -3.02 4.05 -12.51
N LYS A 39 -3.49 4.59 -11.40
CA LYS A 39 -3.27 6.00 -11.05
C LYS A 39 -2.06 6.16 -10.14
N GLN A 40 -1.43 7.31 -10.25
CA GLN A 40 -0.33 7.67 -9.37
C GLN A 40 -0.86 8.17 -8.03
N PHE A 41 -0.34 7.59 -6.97
CA PHE A 41 -0.66 8.01 -5.61
C PHE A 41 0.44 8.92 -5.06
N THR A 42 0.03 9.88 -4.24
CA THR A 42 0.95 10.65 -3.41
C THR A 42 1.02 9.94 -2.05
N LEU A 43 2.20 9.45 -1.69
CA LEU A 43 2.41 8.78 -0.41
C LEU A 43 2.93 9.78 0.60
N LEU A 44 2.24 9.88 1.74
CA LEU A 44 2.53 10.89 2.76
C LEU A 44 2.83 10.25 4.11
N TYR A 45 3.77 10.83 4.83
CA TYR A 45 4.00 10.51 6.23
C TYR A 45 3.20 11.49 7.09
N THR A 46 2.42 10.98 8.01
CA THR A 46 1.67 11.80 8.98
C THR A 46 1.77 11.18 10.36
N GLU A 47 2.16 11.97 11.35
CA GLU A 47 2.22 11.48 12.73
C GLU A 47 0.83 11.20 13.29
N LYS A 48 -0.15 12.02 12.90
CA LYS A 48 -1.52 11.90 13.39
C LYS A 48 -2.48 11.60 12.23
N PRO A 49 -3.46 10.71 12.44
CA PRO A 49 -4.35 10.26 11.37
C PRO A 49 -5.14 11.35 10.64
N TYR A 50 -5.38 12.47 11.28
CA TYR A 50 -6.31 13.48 10.76
C TYR A 50 -5.64 14.71 10.14
N GLN A 51 -4.32 14.68 9.94
CA GLN A 51 -3.59 15.86 9.50
C GLN A 51 -2.96 15.71 8.11
N TYR A 52 -3.78 15.32 7.12
CA TYR A 52 -3.28 15.14 5.75
C TYR A 52 -2.58 16.36 5.17
N LYS A 53 -3.08 17.54 5.46
CA LYS A 53 -2.49 18.77 4.93
C LYS A 53 -1.10 19.08 5.48
N TYR A 54 -0.74 18.44 6.59
CA TYR A 54 0.58 18.59 7.19
C TYR A 54 1.49 17.37 6.93
N GLY A 55 1.02 16.45 6.10
CA GLY A 55 1.80 15.27 5.76
C GLY A 55 3.04 15.63 4.97
N LYS A 56 4.12 14.89 5.20
CA LYS A 56 5.35 15.04 4.44
C LYS A 56 5.36 14.05 3.29
N LEU A 57 5.75 14.52 2.11
CA LEU A 57 5.86 13.65 0.96
C LEU A 57 6.93 12.58 1.18
N ILE A 58 6.56 11.32 0.97
CA ILE A 58 7.49 10.21 0.95
C ILE A 58 7.94 9.96 -0.48
N CYS A 59 6.98 9.65 -1.36
CA CYS A 59 7.24 9.38 -2.77
C CYS A 59 5.93 9.35 -3.54
N TYR A 60 6.05 9.18 -4.85
CA TYR A 60 4.92 8.89 -5.72
C TYR A 60 5.03 7.43 -6.17
N ALA A 61 3.90 6.75 -6.29
CA ALA A 61 3.87 5.38 -6.76
C ALA A 61 2.53 5.09 -7.42
N TYR A 62 2.54 4.15 -8.37
CA TYR A 62 1.34 3.74 -9.09
C TYR A 62 0.75 2.49 -8.48
N LEU A 63 -0.56 2.51 -8.23
CA LEU A 63 -1.27 1.33 -7.75
C LEU A 63 -1.56 0.42 -8.94
N TYR A 64 -1.10 -0.83 -8.90
CA TYR A 64 -1.32 -1.74 -10.01
C TYR A 64 -2.09 -3.01 -9.63
N SER A 65 -2.30 -3.28 -8.35
CA SER A 65 -3.04 -4.47 -7.93
C SER A 65 -3.74 -4.24 -6.61
N VAL A 66 -4.96 -4.74 -6.52
CA VAL A 66 -5.78 -4.73 -5.30
C VAL A 66 -6.30 -6.15 -5.10
N GLU A 67 -5.97 -6.75 -3.97
CA GLU A 67 -6.41 -8.09 -3.63
C GLU A 67 -7.06 -8.08 -2.24
N VAL A 68 -8.12 -8.87 -2.07
CA VAL A 68 -8.73 -9.07 -0.75
C VAL A 68 -8.33 -10.45 -0.27
N LYS A 69 -7.76 -10.52 0.92
CA LYS A 69 -7.25 -11.77 1.48
C LYS A 69 -7.54 -11.87 2.97
N THR A 70 -7.48 -13.08 3.50
CA THR A 70 -7.36 -13.27 4.93
C THR A 70 -5.87 -13.23 5.27
N PRO A 71 -5.48 -12.88 6.50
CA PRO A 71 -4.06 -12.87 6.87
C PRO A 71 -3.35 -14.21 6.64
N LYS A 72 -4.07 -15.32 6.74
CA LYS A 72 -3.51 -16.66 6.53
C LYS A 72 -3.10 -16.89 5.07
N GLU A 73 -3.72 -16.18 4.13
CA GLU A 73 -3.41 -16.30 2.72
C GLU A 73 -2.20 -15.49 2.29
N ILE A 74 -1.65 -14.68 3.20
CA ILE A 74 -0.49 -13.85 2.92
C ILE A 74 0.76 -14.57 3.42
N SER A 75 1.81 -14.60 2.60
CA SER A 75 3.05 -15.25 3.01
C SER A 75 3.69 -14.52 4.19
N THR A 76 4.38 -15.28 5.04
CA THR A 76 5.10 -14.71 6.18
C THR A 76 6.09 -13.65 5.73
N MET A 77 6.76 -13.89 4.60
CA MET A 77 7.72 -12.94 4.05
C MET A 77 7.07 -11.60 3.68
N GLU A 78 5.90 -11.63 3.05
CA GLU A 78 5.17 -10.40 2.73
C GLU A 78 4.75 -9.64 3.99
N LEU A 79 4.25 -10.36 5.00
CA LEU A 79 3.88 -9.77 6.28
C LEU A 79 5.08 -9.12 6.97
N GLN A 80 6.22 -9.79 6.94
CA GLN A 80 7.44 -9.27 7.53
C GLN A 80 7.90 -8.00 6.81
N ARG A 81 7.90 -7.99 5.49
CA ARG A 81 8.28 -6.82 4.70
C ARG A 81 7.35 -5.64 4.95
N ASP A 82 6.06 -5.90 5.12
CA ASP A 82 5.07 -4.86 5.38
C ASP A 82 5.29 -4.16 6.71
N THR A 83 5.85 -4.87 7.68
CA THR A 83 6.01 -4.40 9.05
C THR A 83 7.46 -4.17 9.47
N GLU A 84 8.39 -4.13 8.50
CA GLU A 84 9.81 -3.90 8.78
C GLU A 84 10.10 -2.40 8.85
N LEU A 85 10.73 -2.01 9.94
CA LEU A 85 11.14 -0.63 10.18
C LEU A 85 12.55 -0.60 10.74
N ASN A 86 13.46 0.10 10.05
CA ASN A 86 14.87 0.21 10.43
C ASN A 86 15.55 -1.15 10.60
N GLY A 87 15.23 -2.09 9.69
CA GLY A 87 15.80 -3.43 9.69
C GLY A 87 15.18 -4.41 10.67
N GLU A 88 14.18 -3.99 11.43
CA GLU A 88 13.53 -4.84 12.43
C GLU A 88 12.03 -4.91 12.19
N ILE A 89 11.45 -6.09 12.46
CA ILE A 89 10.01 -6.28 12.33
C ILE A 89 9.30 -5.66 13.52
N ARG A 90 8.33 -4.81 13.25
CA ARG A 90 7.46 -4.23 14.28
C ARG A 90 6.42 -5.28 14.67
N LYS A 91 6.67 -5.98 15.75
CA LYS A 91 5.82 -7.08 16.22
C LYS A 91 4.40 -6.65 16.51
N ASP A 92 4.22 -5.47 17.04
CA ASP A 92 2.90 -4.92 17.35
C ASP A 92 2.03 -4.79 16.08
N TRP A 93 2.61 -4.27 15.00
CA TRP A 93 1.92 -4.14 13.72
C TRP A 93 1.69 -5.49 13.06
N PHE A 94 2.68 -6.37 13.12
CA PHE A 94 2.57 -7.72 12.59
C PHE A 94 1.41 -8.48 13.23
N GLU A 95 1.34 -8.46 14.56
CA GLU A 95 0.27 -9.12 15.31
C GLU A 95 -1.09 -8.48 15.04
N LYS A 96 -1.13 -7.16 14.88
CA LYS A 96 -2.36 -6.44 14.57
C LYS A 96 -2.95 -6.92 13.25
N ILE A 97 -2.11 -7.09 12.23
CA ILE A 97 -2.56 -7.60 10.92
C ILE A 97 -3.11 -9.01 11.06
N LEU A 98 -2.42 -9.87 11.81
CA LEU A 98 -2.85 -11.27 11.99
C LEU A 98 -4.21 -11.39 12.66
N LYS A 99 -4.63 -10.40 13.43
CA LYS A 99 -5.92 -10.41 14.12
C LYS A 99 -7.09 -9.93 13.25
N LEU A 100 -6.80 -9.38 12.09
CA LEU A 100 -7.86 -8.91 11.18
C LEU A 100 -8.52 -10.09 10.48
N LYS A 101 -9.81 -9.99 10.23
CA LYS A 101 -10.56 -11.04 9.51
C LYS A 101 -10.26 -11.03 8.02
N LYS A 102 -10.22 -9.84 7.46
CA LYS A 102 -9.90 -9.61 6.05
C LYS A 102 -9.01 -8.39 5.92
N VAL A 103 -8.16 -8.41 4.91
CA VAL A 103 -7.29 -7.29 4.59
C VAL A 103 -7.38 -6.99 3.11
N VAL A 104 -7.07 -5.77 2.74
CA VAL A 104 -6.84 -5.39 1.36
C VAL A 104 -5.34 -5.25 1.15
N VAL A 105 -4.83 -5.94 0.13
CA VAL A 105 -3.41 -5.94 -0.21
C VAL A 105 -3.24 -5.06 -1.43
N LEU A 106 -2.54 -3.95 -1.25
CA LEU A 106 -2.29 -2.96 -2.30
C LEU A 106 -0.86 -3.10 -2.79
N ARG A 107 -0.69 -3.24 -4.11
CA ARG A 107 0.65 -3.36 -4.70
C ARG A 107 0.95 -2.10 -5.50
N PHE A 108 2.08 -1.48 -5.17
CA PHE A 108 2.53 -0.24 -5.78
C PHE A 108 3.85 -0.43 -6.51
N THR A 109 4.06 0.37 -7.54
CA THR A 109 5.34 0.48 -8.22
C THR A 109 5.68 1.96 -8.44
N LYS A 110 6.94 2.31 -8.25
CA LYS A 110 7.43 3.65 -8.55
C LYS A 110 7.73 3.83 -10.03
N ARG A 111 7.78 2.72 -10.78
CA ARG A 111 7.97 2.75 -12.22
C ARG A 111 6.70 3.23 -12.89
N GLN A 112 6.86 3.99 -13.96
CA GLN A 112 5.69 4.46 -14.69
C GLN A 112 4.85 3.29 -15.16
N PHE A 113 3.57 3.30 -14.81
CA PHE A 113 2.63 2.25 -15.13
C PHE A 113 1.39 2.87 -15.76
N SER A 114 0.86 2.23 -16.80
CA SER A 114 -0.35 2.68 -17.46
C SER A 114 -1.09 1.48 -18.02
N VAL A 115 -2.36 1.33 -17.66
CA VAL A 115 -3.23 0.29 -18.21
C VAL A 115 -3.36 0.46 -19.71
N GLN A 116 -3.49 1.70 -20.15
CA GLN A 116 -3.59 2.02 -21.58
C GLN A 116 -2.34 1.60 -22.35
N LYS A 117 -1.18 1.80 -21.77
CA LYS A 117 0.10 1.42 -22.37
C LYS A 117 0.19 -0.10 -22.53
N SER A 118 -0.35 -0.87 -21.59
CA SER A 118 -0.42 -2.31 -21.70
C SER A 118 -1.28 -2.76 -22.88
N LEU A 119 -2.39 -2.07 -23.12
CA LEU A 119 -3.26 -2.36 -24.24
C LEU A 119 -2.58 -2.08 -25.59
N GLU A 120 -1.79 -1.03 -25.66
CA GLU A 120 -1.04 -0.69 -26.87
C GLU A 120 -0.01 -1.77 -27.22
N VAL A 121 0.60 -2.35 -26.22
CA VAL A 121 1.60 -3.41 -26.43
C VAL A 121 0.97 -4.68 -26.98
N THR A 122 -0.30 -4.95 -26.69
CA THR A 122 -0.98 -6.16 -27.15
C THR A 122 -1.52 -6.05 -28.57
N GLU A 123 -1.49 -4.89 -29.15
CA GLU A 123 -1.86 -4.70 -30.54
C GLU A 123 -0.72 -5.10 -31.47
#